data_af123713982a57007b9eea22a2cac868
#
_entry.id   af123713982a57007b9eea22a2cac868
#
_cell.length_a   1.000
_cell.length_b   1.000
_cell.length_c   1.000
_cell.angle_alpha   90.00
_cell.angle_beta   90.00
_cell.angle_gamma   90.00
#
_symmetry.space_group_name_H-M   'P 1'
#
loop_
_entity.id
_entity.type
_entity.pdbx_description
1 polymer ?
#
loop_
_entity_poly.entity_id
_entity_poly.type
_entity_poly.pdbx_seq_one_letter_code
_entity_poly.pdbx_strand_id
1 'polypeptide(L)'
;AGVNPVMSPTVNSLFYCPMQGKPMMWEESDTFNPAATVMNGRVVLLYRAEDNSATGIGRRTSRIGYASSSDGLHFERHGAPVLYPNPADSQAEFECPGGCEDPRVAMTEDGLYVMFYTQWNRQVARLAVATSRDLISWQKHGSIFAQAYGGRFKDNFTKSASIVTKMKDGKQVIAKINGKYWLYWGET
;
A
#
# COMPACT_ATOMS: atom_id res chain seq x y z
N ALA A 1 12.22 1.27 -25.72
CA ALA A 1 13.35 0.88 -24.85
C ALA A 1 13.90 2.02 -23.98
N GLY A 2 13.31 3.21 -23.93
CA GLY A 2 13.85 4.36 -23.18
C GLY A 2 13.09 4.77 -21.90
N VAL A 3 12.03 4.06 -21.52
CA VAL A 3 11.14 4.44 -20.40
C VAL A 3 11.19 3.49 -19.20
N ASN A 4 12.11 2.57 -19.17
CA ASN A 4 12.27 1.64 -18.06
C ASN A 4 13.56 1.97 -17.25
N PRO A 5 13.49 2.16 -15.93
CA PRO A 5 12.28 2.06 -15.09
C PRO A 5 11.29 3.21 -15.34
N VAL A 6 9.99 2.92 -15.28
CA VAL A 6 8.91 3.93 -15.41
C VAL A 6 8.84 4.86 -14.21
N MET A 7 9.40 4.44 -13.07
CA MET A 7 9.52 5.21 -11.84
C MET A 7 10.86 4.91 -11.16
N SER A 8 11.49 5.94 -10.61
CA SER A 8 12.74 5.85 -9.83
C SER A 8 12.60 6.68 -8.55
N PRO A 9 13.41 6.47 -7.52
CA PRO A 9 13.48 7.37 -6.36
C PRO A 9 13.68 8.83 -6.77
N THR A 10 13.22 9.77 -5.94
CA THR A 10 13.39 11.19 -6.18
C THR A 10 13.54 11.98 -4.88
N VAL A 11 14.33 13.02 -4.93
CA VAL A 11 14.49 14.02 -3.85
C VAL A 11 13.53 15.21 -3.98
N ASN A 12 12.68 15.21 -5.00
CA ASN A 12 11.82 16.37 -5.31
C ASN A 12 10.45 16.32 -4.58
N SER A 13 10.14 15.22 -3.92
CA SER A 13 8.87 15.05 -3.20
C SER A 13 9.06 15.29 -1.71
N LEU A 14 8.55 16.43 -1.22
CA LEU A 14 8.55 16.78 0.19
C LEU A 14 7.21 16.45 0.85
N PHE A 15 7.27 15.89 2.04
CA PHE A 15 6.13 15.55 2.86
C PHE A 15 6.42 15.87 4.33
N TYR A 16 5.47 16.50 5.03
CA TYR A 16 5.60 16.70 6.46
C TYR A 16 5.30 15.39 7.20
N CYS A 17 6.34 14.76 7.72
CA CYS A 17 6.23 13.45 8.37
C CYS A 17 5.72 13.61 9.82
N PRO A 18 4.53 13.10 10.15
CA PRO A 18 3.99 13.22 11.51
C PRO A 18 4.82 12.46 12.56
N MET A 19 5.50 11.38 12.18
CA MET A 19 6.41 10.65 13.09
C MET A 19 7.66 11.46 13.47
N GLN A 20 8.18 12.27 12.54
CA GLN A 20 9.42 13.02 12.75
C GLN A 20 9.19 14.49 13.07
N GLY A 21 7.95 14.99 12.91
CA GLY A 21 7.58 16.38 13.14
C GLY A 21 8.29 17.38 12.21
N LYS A 22 8.72 16.95 11.00
CA LYS A 22 9.46 17.78 10.05
C LYS A 22 9.20 17.38 8.59
N PRO A 23 9.44 18.29 7.65
CA PRO A 23 9.48 17.93 6.22
C PRO A 23 10.60 16.94 5.92
N MET A 24 10.35 16.01 4.99
CA MET A 24 11.35 15.04 4.54
C MET A 24 11.11 14.61 3.10
N MET A 25 12.16 14.15 2.45
CA MET A 25 12.13 13.52 1.13
C MET A 25 11.74 12.04 1.32
N TRP A 26 10.46 11.75 1.24
CA TRP A 26 9.89 10.47 1.67
C TRP A 26 10.09 9.30 0.70
N GLU A 27 10.50 9.57 -0.54
CA GLU A 27 10.74 8.56 -1.59
C GLU A 27 12.16 8.69 -2.21
N GLU A 28 13.13 9.16 -1.41
CA GLU A 28 14.48 9.45 -1.91
C GLU A 28 15.37 8.22 -2.06
N SER A 29 15.11 7.13 -1.33
CA SER A 29 15.98 5.96 -1.33
C SER A 29 15.54 4.88 -2.30
N ASP A 30 14.30 4.42 -2.20
CA ASP A 30 13.80 3.32 -3.02
C ASP A 30 12.33 3.51 -3.40
N THR A 31 11.95 3.01 -4.59
CA THR A 31 10.56 2.88 -5.07
C THR A 31 10.39 1.50 -5.70
N PHE A 32 9.46 0.68 -5.19
CA PHE A 32 9.31 -0.71 -5.61
C PHE A 32 7.95 -1.31 -5.23
N ASN A 33 7.73 -2.59 -5.55
CA ASN A 33 6.54 -3.38 -5.20
C ASN A 33 5.20 -2.67 -5.44
N PRO A 34 4.92 -2.15 -6.65
CA PRO A 34 3.68 -1.44 -6.90
C PRO A 34 2.48 -2.37 -7.02
N ALA A 35 1.30 -1.88 -6.61
CA ALA A 35 0.02 -2.32 -7.12
C ALA A 35 -0.39 -1.44 -8.31
N ALA A 36 -1.02 -2.03 -9.32
CA ALA A 36 -1.56 -1.31 -10.47
C ALA A 36 -3.09 -1.47 -10.55
N THR A 37 -3.76 -0.41 -10.91
CA THR A 37 -5.22 -0.41 -11.19
C THR A 37 -5.55 0.65 -12.23
N VAL A 38 -6.82 0.75 -12.60
CA VAL A 38 -7.31 1.78 -13.52
C VAL A 38 -8.40 2.60 -12.83
N MET A 39 -8.29 3.91 -12.91
CA MET A 39 -9.31 4.85 -12.46
C MET A 39 -9.48 5.97 -13.49
N ASN A 40 -10.73 6.23 -13.89
CA ASN A 40 -11.07 7.29 -14.86
C ASN A 40 -10.25 7.24 -16.15
N GLY A 41 -10.01 6.02 -16.67
CA GLY A 41 -9.24 5.80 -17.90
C GLY A 41 -7.71 6.00 -17.77
N ARG A 42 -7.20 6.25 -16.59
CA ARG A 42 -5.74 6.37 -16.31
C ARG A 42 -5.24 5.13 -15.59
N VAL A 43 -4.04 4.69 -15.92
CA VAL A 43 -3.32 3.68 -15.14
C VAL A 43 -2.83 4.34 -13.86
N VAL A 44 -3.11 3.73 -12.72
CA VAL A 44 -2.67 4.18 -11.39
C VAL A 44 -1.71 3.17 -10.80
N LEU A 45 -0.58 3.65 -10.28
CA LEU A 45 0.35 2.90 -9.44
C LEU A 45 0.23 3.36 -8.00
N LEU A 46 0.04 2.39 -7.11
CA LEU A 46 0.25 2.56 -5.66
C LEU A 46 1.55 1.83 -5.34
N TYR A 47 2.60 2.56 -5.00
CA TYR A 47 3.94 2.00 -4.90
C TYR A 47 4.53 2.21 -3.49
N ARG A 48 5.28 1.21 -3.03
CA ARG A 48 6.10 1.36 -1.83
C ARG A 48 7.25 2.30 -2.13
N ALA A 49 7.47 3.26 -1.24
CA ALA A 49 8.62 4.15 -1.27
C ALA A 49 9.27 4.24 0.11
N GLU A 50 10.57 4.41 0.13
CA GLU A 50 11.38 4.50 1.34
C GLU A 50 12.19 5.78 1.40
N ASP A 51 12.25 6.35 2.60
CA ASP A 51 13.14 7.46 2.92
C ASP A 51 14.56 6.97 3.28
N ASN A 52 15.44 7.91 3.60
CA ASN A 52 16.82 7.63 3.98
C ASN A 52 17.03 7.63 5.52
N SER A 53 16.02 7.21 6.30
CA SER A 53 16.08 7.21 7.77
C SER A 53 16.97 6.13 8.36
N ALA A 54 17.40 5.14 7.56
CA ALA A 54 18.28 4.05 7.98
C ALA A 54 18.96 3.40 6.78
N THR A 55 19.87 2.47 7.03
CA THR A 55 20.51 1.66 5.98
C THR A 55 19.83 0.31 5.86
N GLY A 56 19.42 -0.05 4.65
CA GLY A 56 18.86 -1.35 4.28
C GLY A 56 17.35 -1.44 4.35
N ILE A 57 16.80 -2.33 3.54
CA ILE A 57 15.38 -2.66 3.45
C ILE A 57 14.87 -3.19 4.79
N GLY A 58 13.66 -2.78 5.18
CA GLY A 58 13.03 -3.16 6.46
C GLY A 58 13.50 -2.35 7.67
N ARG A 59 14.54 -1.52 7.51
CA ARG A 59 15.01 -0.58 8.57
C ARG A 59 14.60 0.86 8.30
N ARG A 60 14.36 1.22 7.05
CA ARG A 60 13.82 2.52 6.64
C ARG A 60 12.33 2.60 6.92
N THR A 61 11.76 3.80 6.84
CA THR A 61 10.31 3.96 6.94
C THR A 61 9.69 3.89 5.54
N SER A 62 8.78 2.95 5.36
CA SER A 62 8.04 2.74 4.12
C SER A 62 6.70 3.49 4.12
N ARG A 63 6.33 4.02 2.95
CA ARG A 63 5.05 4.69 2.70
C ARG A 63 4.51 4.27 1.34
N ILE A 64 3.22 4.45 1.12
CA ILE A 64 2.60 4.17 -0.17
C ILE A 64 2.41 5.48 -0.92
N GLY A 65 3.05 5.56 -2.08
CA GLY A 65 2.89 6.65 -3.03
C GLY A 65 1.80 6.38 -4.05
N TYR A 66 1.36 7.42 -4.72
CA TYR A 66 0.43 7.37 -5.84
C TYR A 66 1.06 8.03 -7.06
N ALA A 67 0.94 7.39 -8.21
CA ALA A 67 1.24 7.99 -9.50
C ALA A 67 0.22 7.55 -10.54
N SER A 68 -0.07 8.40 -11.52
CA SER A 68 -1.02 8.08 -12.59
C SER A 68 -0.46 8.40 -13.98
N SER A 69 -0.94 7.65 -14.97
CA SER A 69 -0.50 7.79 -16.36
C SER A 69 -1.66 7.61 -17.33
N SER A 70 -1.66 8.36 -18.42
CA SER A 70 -2.62 8.18 -19.53
C SER A 70 -2.16 7.13 -20.55
N ASP A 71 -0.86 6.82 -20.59
CA ASP A 71 -0.26 5.90 -21.58
C ASP A 71 0.39 4.65 -20.96
N GLY A 72 0.45 4.58 -19.61
CA GLY A 72 1.09 3.50 -18.87
C GLY A 72 2.63 3.55 -18.87
N LEU A 73 3.23 4.58 -19.43
CA LEU A 73 4.68 4.74 -19.57
C LEU A 73 5.21 5.97 -18.84
N HIS A 74 4.49 7.08 -18.91
CA HIS A 74 4.87 8.36 -18.30
C HIS A 74 3.93 8.63 -17.11
N PHE A 75 4.48 8.56 -15.90
CA PHE A 75 3.73 8.69 -14.65
C PHE A 75 3.92 10.05 -13.99
N GLU A 76 2.79 10.66 -13.64
CA GLU A 76 2.70 11.87 -12.82
C GLU A 76 2.52 11.47 -11.36
N ARG A 77 3.43 11.90 -10.47
CA ARG A 77 3.41 11.58 -9.04
C ARG A 77 2.48 12.50 -8.27
N HIS A 78 1.82 11.96 -7.28
CA HIS A 78 1.25 12.75 -6.18
C HIS A 78 2.37 13.15 -5.21
N GLY A 79 2.47 14.44 -4.86
CA GLY A 79 3.63 14.97 -4.12
C GLY A 79 3.80 14.46 -2.68
N ALA A 80 2.75 13.89 -2.09
CA ALA A 80 2.75 13.31 -0.75
C ALA A 80 2.38 11.82 -0.78
N PRO A 81 2.77 11.00 0.20
CA PRO A 81 2.30 9.63 0.30
C PRO A 81 0.80 9.58 0.59
N VAL A 82 0.10 8.59 0.04
CA VAL A 82 -1.35 8.39 0.23
C VAL A 82 -1.68 7.47 1.41
N LEU A 83 -0.72 6.64 1.83
CA LEU A 83 -0.81 5.85 3.05
C LEU A 83 0.55 5.83 3.76
N TYR A 84 0.57 6.14 5.03
CA TYR A 84 1.81 6.29 5.81
C TYR A 84 1.57 6.03 7.30
N PRO A 85 2.61 5.70 8.08
CA PRO A 85 2.51 5.57 9.53
C PRO A 85 2.30 6.93 10.17
N ASN A 86 1.30 7.01 11.04
CA ASN A 86 0.98 8.25 11.78
C ASN A 86 0.84 7.94 13.27
N PRO A 87 1.63 8.56 14.17
CA PRO A 87 1.56 8.33 15.61
C PRO A 87 0.20 8.63 16.25
N ALA A 88 -0.61 9.48 15.60
CA ALA A 88 -1.96 9.80 16.06
C ALA A 88 -3.04 8.81 15.55
N ASP A 89 -2.66 7.86 14.73
CA ASP A 89 -3.55 6.86 14.15
C ASP A 89 -3.75 5.67 15.11
N SER A 90 -4.91 5.04 15.09
CA SER A 90 -5.18 3.80 15.83
C SER A 90 -4.29 2.62 15.39
N GLN A 91 -3.61 2.73 14.24
CA GLN A 91 -2.69 1.73 13.71
C GLN A 91 -1.21 2.03 14.02
N ALA A 92 -0.92 3.08 14.79
CA ALA A 92 0.46 3.53 15.07
C ALA A 92 1.35 2.43 15.67
N GLU A 93 0.83 1.63 16.60
CA GLU A 93 1.52 0.51 17.25
C GLU A 93 2.04 -0.53 16.24
N PHE A 94 1.31 -0.73 15.14
CA PHE A 94 1.60 -1.76 14.15
C PHE A 94 2.41 -1.23 12.96
N GLU A 95 2.47 0.08 12.75
CA GLU A 95 3.12 0.72 11.61
C GLU A 95 4.37 1.52 11.98
N CYS A 96 4.44 2.09 13.19
CA CYS A 96 5.59 2.90 13.59
C CYS A 96 6.69 2.01 14.20
N PRO A 97 7.96 2.23 13.84
CA PRO A 97 8.47 3.21 12.88
C PRO A 97 8.73 2.65 11.47
N GLY A 98 8.38 1.40 11.17
CA GLY A 98 8.71 0.71 9.91
C GLY A 98 7.85 1.14 8.72
N GLY A 99 6.54 1.32 8.92
CA GLY A 99 5.67 1.92 7.91
C GLY A 99 4.62 1.01 7.29
N CYS A 100 4.18 1.43 6.11
CA CYS A 100 3.19 0.75 5.27
C CYS A 100 3.89 0.22 4.02
N GLU A 101 3.78 -1.10 3.75
CA GLU A 101 4.57 -1.77 2.73
C GLU A 101 3.71 -2.55 1.74
N ASP A 102 4.26 -2.77 0.53
CA ASP A 102 3.85 -3.77 -0.44
C ASP A 102 2.34 -3.80 -0.75
N PRO A 103 1.77 -2.71 -1.29
CA PRO A 103 0.34 -2.62 -1.56
C PRO A 103 -0.11 -3.63 -2.62
N ARG A 104 -1.33 -4.15 -2.44
CA ARG A 104 -2.09 -4.88 -3.45
C ARG A 104 -3.49 -4.32 -3.47
N VAL A 105 -3.99 -3.93 -4.63
CA VAL A 105 -5.29 -3.25 -4.75
C VAL A 105 -6.24 -4.06 -5.62
N ALA A 106 -7.49 -4.13 -5.20
CA ALA A 106 -8.60 -4.63 -6.01
C ALA A 106 -9.83 -3.76 -5.76
N MET A 107 -10.82 -3.83 -6.64
CA MET A 107 -12.03 -3.02 -6.54
C MET A 107 -13.25 -3.90 -6.32
N THR A 108 -14.19 -3.47 -5.51
CA THR A 108 -15.52 -4.09 -5.42
C THR A 108 -16.38 -3.70 -6.63
N GLU A 109 -17.47 -4.42 -6.87
CA GLU A 109 -18.36 -4.12 -8.00
C GLU A 109 -19.04 -2.74 -7.90
N ASP A 110 -19.20 -2.20 -6.68
CA ASP A 110 -19.74 -0.86 -6.43
C ASP A 110 -18.67 0.26 -6.41
N GLY A 111 -17.43 -0.06 -6.84
CA GLY A 111 -16.36 0.91 -7.03
C GLY A 111 -15.58 1.31 -5.76
N LEU A 112 -15.67 0.53 -4.67
CA LEU A 112 -14.79 0.71 -3.51
C LEU A 112 -13.46 0.00 -3.78
N TYR A 113 -12.35 0.71 -3.69
CA TYR A 113 -11.02 0.13 -3.73
C TYR A 113 -10.66 -0.46 -2.36
N VAL A 114 -10.11 -1.66 -2.39
CA VAL A 114 -9.61 -2.39 -1.22
C VAL A 114 -8.12 -2.62 -1.42
N MET A 115 -7.31 -2.05 -0.55
CA MET A 115 -5.87 -2.25 -0.53
C MET A 115 -5.51 -3.20 0.60
N PHE A 116 -4.79 -4.26 0.27
CA PHE A 116 -4.05 -5.08 1.22
C PHE A 116 -2.63 -4.55 1.27
N TYR A 117 -2.10 -4.32 2.46
CA TYR A 117 -0.75 -3.81 2.65
C TYR A 117 -0.12 -4.45 3.90
N THR A 118 1.17 -4.33 4.03
CA THR A 118 1.87 -4.82 5.22
C THR A 118 2.09 -3.66 6.19
N GLN A 119 1.58 -3.81 7.41
CA GLN A 119 1.97 -2.98 8.55
C GLN A 119 3.29 -3.52 9.09
N TRP A 120 4.31 -2.66 9.20
CA TRP A 120 5.62 -3.03 9.67
C TRP A 120 6.08 -2.12 10.81
N ASN A 121 6.24 -2.65 12.01
CA ASN A 121 6.74 -1.92 13.17
C ASN A 121 8.19 -2.27 13.54
N ARG A 122 8.92 -2.89 12.60
CA ARG A 122 10.29 -3.42 12.76
C ARG A 122 10.39 -4.63 13.70
N GLN A 123 9.28 -5.22 14.07
CA GLN A 123 9.21 -6.44 14.90
C GLN A 123 8.36 -7.52 14.24
N VAL A 124 7.13 -7.19 13.87
CA VAL A 124 6.19 -8.13 13.24
C VAL A 124 5.55 -7.48 12.03
N ALA A 125 5.59 -8.18 10.90
CA ALA A 125 4.82 -7.79 9.71
C ALA A 125 3.40 -8.33 9.81
N ARG A 126 2.40 -7.47 9.66
CA ARG A 126 0.98 -7.84 9.71
C ARG A 126 0.27 -7.42 8.44
N LEU A 127 -0.43 -8.37 7.84
CA LEU A 127 -1.26 -8.08 6.68
C LEU A 127 -2.49 -7.30 7.10
N ALA A 128 -2.65 -6.10 6.55
CA ALA A 128 -3.71 -5.16 6.89
C ALA A 128 -4.53 -4.74 5.68
N VAL A 129 -5.66 -4.10 5.93
CA VAL A 129 -6.60 -3.61 4.92
C VAL A 129 -6.85 -2.12 5.09
N ALA A 130 -6.90 -1.42 3.96
CA ALA A 130 -7.45 -0.07 3.85
C ALA A 130 -8.43 0.02 2.68
N THR A 131 -9.38 0.96 2.75
CA THR A 131 -10.36 1.20 1.69
C THR A 131 -10.38 2.65 1.24
N SER A 132 -10.70 2.87 -0.05
CA SER A 132 -10.75 4.20 -0.66
C SER A 132 -11.78 4.25 -1.79
N ARG A 133 -12.32 5.45 -2.07
CA ARG A 133 -13.14 5.71 -3.26
C ARG A 133 -12.38 6.48 -4.35
N ASP A 134 -11.21 7.04 -4.02
CA ASP A 134 -10.45 7.94 -4.89
C ASP A 134 -8.97 7.52 -5.06
N LEU A 135 -8.51 6.44 -4.40
CA LEU A 135 -7.13 5.97 -4.35
C LEU A 135 -6.13 6.96 -3.68
N ILE A 136 -6.62 8.06 -3.14
CA ILE A 136 -5.83 9.10 -2.46
C ILE A 136 -6.12 9.09 -0.96
N SER A 137 -7.41 9.12 -0.60
CA SER A 137 -7.87 9.14 0.80
C SER A 137 -8.20 7.73 1.25
N TRP A 138 -7.43 7.20 2.19
CA TRP A 138 -7.55 5.81 2.64
C TRP A 138 -8.03 5.72 4.09
N GLN A 139 -9.05 4.89 4.31
CA GLN A 139 -9.46 4.48 5.65
C GLN A 139 -8.77 3.17 6.01
N LYS A 140 -7.92 3.17 7.03
CA LYS A 140 -7.27 1.99 7.57
C LYS A 140 -8.22 1.19 8.45
N HIS A 141 -8.21 -0.14 8.31
CA HIS A 141 -9.02 -1.08 9.09
C HIS A 141 -8.18 -2.01 9.98
N GLY A 142 -6.84 -1.95 9.87
CA GLY A 142 -5.90 -2.78 10.61
C GLY A 142 -5.75 -4.19 10.06
N SER A 143 -5.17 -5.07 10.88
CA SER A 143 -4.84 -6.45 10.50
C SER A 143 -6.09 -7.28 10.19
N ILE A 144 -6.07 -7.99 9.06
CA ILE A 144 -7.14 -8.91 8.66
C ILE A 144 -7.30 -10.10 9.62
N PHE A 145 -6.27 -10.41 10.40
CA PHE A 145 -6.26 -11.51 11.36
C PHE A 145 -6.52 -11.07 12.81
N ALA A 146 -6.76 -9.77 13.05
CA ALA A 146 -6.92 -9.23 14.40
C ALA A 146 -8.02 -9.93 15.21
N GLN A 147 -9.11 -10.35 14.55
CA GLN A 147 -10.25 -11.02 15.18
C GLN A 147 -10.46 -12.46 14.70
N ALA A 148 -9.72 -12.92 13.70
CA ALA A 148 -9.86 -14.26 13.15
C ALA A 148 -9.59 -15.32 14.24
N TYR A 149 -10.52 -16.27 14.40
CA TYR A 149 -10.45 -17.32 15.42
C TYR A 149 -10.16 -16.79 16.84
N GLY A 150 -10.87 -15.71 17.23
CA GLY A 150 -10.67 -15.08 18.54
C GLY A 150 -9.32 -14.37 18.70
N GLY A 151 -8.70 -13.94 17.61
CA GLY A 151 -7.40 -13.25 17.62
C GLY A 151 -6.19 -14.18 17.68
N ARG A 152 -6.38 -15.49 17.48
CA ARG A 152 -5.29 -16.49 17.51
C ARG A 152 -4.11 -16.15 16.59
N PHE A 153 -4.37 -15.51 15.45
CA PHE A 153 -3.37 -15.24 14.41
C PHE A 153 -2.95 -13.76 14.34
N LYS A 154 -3.36 -12.94 15.30
CA LYS A 154 -3.14 -11.49 15.28
C LYS A 154 -1.65 -11.09 15.26
N ASP A 155 -0.78 -11.91 15.83
CA ASP A 155 0.65 -11.67 15.94
C ASP A 155 1.50 -12.56 15.01
N ASN A 156 0.85 -13.30 14.10
CA ASN A 156 1.57 -14.04 13.08
C ASN A 156 2.26 -13.09 12.09
N PHE A 157 3.43 -13.48 11.64
CA PHE A 157 4.16 -12.77 10.59
C PHE A 157 3.50 -13.04 9.22
N THR A 158 2.72 -12.08 8.72
CA THR A 158 1.91 -12.24 7.50
C THR A 158 2.11 -11.07 6.56
N LYS A 159 2.17 -11.35 5.25
CA LYS A 159 2.30 -10.33 4.19
C LYS A 159 1.87 -10.82 2.81
N SER A 160 1.97 -9.97 1.80
CA SER A 160 1.83 -10.32 0.37
C SER A 160 0.48 -10.94 0.02
N ALA A 161 -0.63 -10.27 0.34
CA ALA A 161 -1.97 -10.77 0.00
C ALA A 161 -2.33 -10.60 -1.47
N SER A 162 -3.10 -11.55 -1.99
CA SER A 162 -3.78 -11.47 -3.27
C SER A 162 -5.21 -11.99 -3.15
N ILE A 163 -6.20 -11.12 -3.36
CA ILE A 163 -7.61 -11.50 -3.37
C ILE A 163 -8.01 -11.99 -4.76
N VAL A 164 -8.86 -13.01 -4.81
CA VAL A 164 -9.38 -13.51 -6.09
C VAL A 164 -10.29 -12.48 -6.73
N THR A 165 -10.04 -12.21 -8.01
CA THR A 165 -10.77 -11.24 -8.82
C THR A 165 -11.33 -11.89 -10.09
N LYS A 166 -12.28 -11.20 -10.75
CA LYS A 166 -12.81 -11.51 -12.07
C LYS A 166 -12.83 -10.25 -12.92
N MET A 167 -12.84 -10.41 -14.24
CA MET A 167 -13.13 -9.30 -15.15
C MET A 167 -14.64 -9.10 -15.25
N LYS A 168 -15.09 -7.86 -15.09
CA LYS A 168 -16.47 -7.40 -15.28
C LYS A 168 -16.45 -6.03 -15.93
N ASP A 169 -17.07 -5.92 -17.09
CA ASP A 169 -17.15 -4.66 -17.88
C ASP A 169 -15.78 -3.98 -18.07
N GLY A 170 -14.74 -4.78 -18.39
CA GLY A 170 -13.37 -4.30 -18.58
C GLY A 170 -12.63 -3.91 -17.31
N LYS A 171 -13.20 -4.14 -16.12
CA LYS A 171 -12.60 -3.86 -14.81
C LYS A 171 -12.31 -5.14 -14.04
N GLN A 172 -11.20 -5.13 -13.32
CA GLN A 172 -10.84 -6.21 -12.40
C GLN A 172 -11.54 -5.98 -11.04
N VAL A 173 -12.53 -6.81 -10.73
CA VAL A 173 -13.33 -6.69 -9.50
C VAL A 173 -13.18 -7.91 -8.60
N ILE A 174 -13.30 -7.71 -7.29
CA ILE A 174 -13.25 -8.79 -6.30
C ILE A 174 -14.37 -9.80 -6.59
N ALA A 175 -14.01 -11.08 -6.61
CA ALA A 175 -14.93 -12.17 -6.90
C ALA A 175 -15.29 -12.98 -5.66
N LYS A 176 -16.54 -13.48 -5.64
CA LYS A 176 -16.94 -14.57 -4.74
C LYS A 176 -16.94 -15.88 -5.50
N ILE A 177 -16.40 -16.93 -4.86
CA ILE A 177 -16.51 -18.32 -5.32
C ILE A 177 -17.31 -19.06 -4.24
N ASN A 178 -18.44 -19.63 -4.62
CA ASN A 178 -19.38 -20.28 -3.69
C ASN A 178 -19.79 -19.38 -2.51
N GLY A 179 -20.05 -18.08 -2.80
CA GLY A 179 -20.47 -17.10 -1.81
C GLY A 179 -19.35 -16.57 -0.88
N LYS A 180 -18.10 -17.02 -1.03
CA LYS A 180 -16.96 -16.65 -0.19
C LYS A 180 -15.93 -15.84 -0.96
N TYR A 181 -15.26 -14.91 -0.28
CA TYR A 181 -14.05 -14.28 -0.76
C TYR A 181 -12.84 -15.18 -0.47
N TRP A 182 -11.92 -15.25 -1.42
CA TRP A 182 -10.70 -16.03 -1.30
C TRP A 182 -9.50 -15.11 -1.35
N LEU A 183 -8.65 -15.23 -0.33
CA LEU A 183 -7.43 -14.46 -0.19
C LEU A 183 -6.25 -15.41 -0.02
N TYR A 184 -5.21 -15.22 -0.80
CA TYR A 184 -3.93 -15.90 -0.66
C TYR A 184 -2.95 -14.93 -0.01
N TRP A 185 -2.11 -15.42 0.89
CA TRP A 185 -1.09 -14.61 1.56
C TRP A 185 0.17 -15.42 1.84
N GLY A 186 1.30 -14.71 2.11
CA GLY A 186 2.55 -15.30 2.57
C GLY A 186 2.66 -15.24 4.10
N GLU A 187 3.25 -16.28 4.67
CA GLU A 187 3.66 -16.39 6.07
C GLU A 187 5.14 -16.84 6.10
N THR A 188 5.93 -16.31 7.04
CA THR A 188 7.36 -16.66 7.20
C THR A 188 7.65 -17.04 8.63
#